data_0e880552a3668828f3b768a0ca70925e
#
_entry.id   0e880552a3668828f3b768a0ca70925e
#
_cell.length_a   1.000
_cell.length_b   1.000
_cell.length_c   1.000
_cell.angle_alpha   90.00
_cell.angle_beta   90.00
_cell.angle_gamma   90.00
#
_symmetry.space_group_name_H-M   'P 1'
#
loop_
_entity.id
_entity.type
_entity.pdbx_description
1 polymer ?
#
loop_
_entity_poly.entity_id
_entity_poly.type
_entity_poly.pdbx_seq_one_letter_code
_entity_poly.pdbx_strand_id
1 'polypeptide(L)'
;MGVWGLLSRSPQRFSNASPTLQQAQKIRCSIYKGVRKWYTIGETARCRTEKKGEETMNIKGNRLCAAYVNDGGEAGIRRVYDDATRAQTGRLFDSIPGVFTAEDIRAGKIRDAQVLFSTWGMPVLTREQWADAAPKLEAVFYGAGSVRYFAEPLLSGGVRVFSAWQANGIPVTEFTVAQIILANKGFYGAARLCSRSRADRQAAERYFRSFRGNYDTPVGLIGLGAIGAGVARRLVQDYRLTVYAYDPFCTQERAAELGVRLADPEEIFSTCLTVSNHTANIPATRGMLNYALFSRMLPNATFINTGRGAQVVEEDLVRALREEPGRTAVLDVTDPEPSPEGHPFYGMDNVILTPHIAGSVGAECFRMGAWMLDEARRWLSGEPLRYEVTEKMLATMA
;
A
#
# COMPACT_ATOMS: atom_id res chain seq x y z
N MET A 1 33.25 -60.39 16.32
CA MET A 1 33.38 -61.32 15.20
C MET A 1 32.57 -60.69 14.07
N GLY A 2 33.10 -60.02 13.14
CA GLY A 2 33.75 -60.34 11.92
C GLY A 2 32.72 -60.04 10.80
N VAL A 3 32.91 -59.49 9.63
CA VAL A 3 34.07 -59.28 8.78
C VAL A 3 33.77 -58.17 7.75
N TRP A 4 34.75 -57.43 7.37
CA TRP A 4 34.86 -56.42 6.31
C TRP A 4 34.62 -56.98 4.91
N GLY A 5 34.08 -56.18 4.01
CA GLY A 5 34.03 -56.42 2.57
C GLY A 5 34.12 -55.11 1.77
N LEU A 6 35.33 -54.62 1.53
CA LEU A 6 35.67 -53.58 0.56
C LEU A 6 35.52 -54.13 -0.87
N LEU A 7 34.85 -53.40 -1.73
CA LEU A 7 35.07 -53.47 -3.18
C LEU A 7 35.10 -52.05 -3.78
N SER A 8 36.32 -51.68 -4.19
CA SER A 8 36.70 -50.57 -5.03
C SER A 8 36.13 -50.73 -6.45
N ARG A 9 35.50 -49.71 -6.99
CA ARG A 9 35.38 -49.51 -8.44
C ARG A 9 35.67 -48.08 -8.81
N SER A 10 36.57 -47.92 -9.74
CA SER A 10 37.13 -46.75 -10.36
C SER A 10 36.11 -45.89 -11.10
N PRO A 11 36.40 -44.58 -11.31
CA PRO A 11 35.47 -43.65 -11.98
C PRO A 11 35.57 -43.77 -13.50
N GLN A 12 34.47 -44.06 -14.16
CA GLN A 12 34.36 -43.84 -15.61
C GLN A 12 34.03 -42.37 -15.89
N ARG A 13 34.88 -41.77 -16.72
CA ARG A 13 34.67 -40.45 -17.33
C ARG A 13 33.44 -40.49 -18.26
N PHE A 14 32.47 -39.67 -18.03
CA PHE A 14 31.49 -39.29 -19.05
C PHE A 14 31.79 -37.87 -19.53
N SER A 15 31.96 -37.80 -20.86
CA SER A 15 32.26 -36.61 -21.62
C SER A 15 31.10 -35.64 -21.63
N ASN A 16 31.42 -34.35 -21.52
CA ASN A 16 30.53 -33.21 -21.69
C ASN A 16 29.90 -33.16 -23.08
N ALA A 17 28.58 -33.10 -23.13
CA ALA A 17 27.83 -32.46 -24.21
C ALA A 17 26.64 -31.74 -23.62
N SER A 18 26.71 -30.41 -23.58
CA SER A 18 25.60 -29.52 -23.20
C SER A 18 24.57 -29.51 -24.34
N PRO A 19 23.30 -29.78 -24.05
CA PRO A 19 22.24 -29.48 -25.02
C PRO A 19 22.00 -27.98 -25.06
N THR A 20 21.94 -27.42 -26.24
CA THR A 20 21.69 -26.02 -26.51
C THR A 20 20.27 -25.58 -26.02
N LEU A 21 20.14 -24.33 -25.58
CA LEU A 21 18.93 -23.71 -25.07
C LEU A 21 17.66 -23.86 -25.94
N GLN A 22 17.82 -24.26 -27.20
CA GLN A 22 16.68 -24.46 -28.12
C GLN A 22 15.95 -25.80 -27.93
N GLN A 23 16.54 -26.81 -27.32
CA GLN A 23 15.86 -28.10 -27.05
C GLN A 23 15.03 -28.09 -25.77
N ALA A 24 15.35 -27.25 -24.81
CA ALA A 24 14.58 -27.13 -23.56
C ALA A 24 13.17 -26.47 -23.75
N GLN A 25 12.96 -25.73 -24.82
CA GLN A 25 11.69 -25.12 -25.13
C GLN A 25 10.64 -26.02 -25.77
N LYS A 26 11.04 -27.15 -26.38
CA LYS A 26 10.10 -28.08 -27.05
C LYS A 26 9.47 -29.14 -26.14
N ILE A 27 9.99 -29.37 -24.95
CA ILE A 27 9.46 -30.41 -24.04
C ILE A 27 8.37 -29.89 -23.13
N ARG A 28 8.19 -28.55 -23.01
CA ARG A 28 7.15 -27.93 -22.15
C ARG A 28 5.79 -27.73 -22.79
N CYS A 29 5.63 -28.09 -24.05
CA CYS A 29 4.39 -27.81 -24.81
C CYS A 29 3.42 -28.98 -24.92
N SER A 30 3.69 -30.16 -24.33
CA SER A 30 2.90 -31.38 -24.57
C SER A 30 2.00 -31.86 -23.41
N ILE A 31 1.96 -31.21 -22.25
CA ILE A 31 1.21 -31.74 -21.07
C ILE A 31 -0.02 -30.91 -20.68
N TYR A 32 -0.32 -29.77 -21.30
CA TYR A 32 -1.52 -29.00 -20.97
C TYR A 32 -2.40 -28.68 -22.19
N LYS A 33 -3.06 -29.71 -22.71
CA LYS A 33 -4.30 -29.52 -23.49
C LYS A 33 -5.49 -29.91 -22.63
N GLY A 34 -6.10 -28.92 -22.00
CA GLY A 34 -7.36 -29.13 -21.36
C GLY A 34 -7.63 -28.24 -20.15
N VAL A 35 -7.61 -26.92 -20.28
CA VAL A 35 -8.52 -25.96 -19.63
C VAL A 35 -8.33 -24.60 -20.32
N ARG A 36 -9.28 -24.21 -21.15
CA ARG A 36 -9.35 -22.85 -21.70
C ARG A 36 -10.18 -22.00 -20.75
N LYS A 37 -9.57 -21.02 -20.16
CA LYS A 37 -9.94 -19.62 -19.89
C LYS A 37 -9.11 -19.13 -18.71
N TRP A 38 -7.91 -18.68 -19.00
CA TRP A 38 -7.20 -17.79 -18.09
C TRP A 38 -7.27 -16.39 -18.70
N TYR A 39 -7.86 -15.48 -17.96
CA TYR A 39 -7.83 -14.07 -18.26
C TYR A 39 -6.38 -13.62 -18.29
N THR A 40 -5.99 -12.98 -19.35
CA THR A 40 -4.72 -12.29 -19.51
C THR A 40 -4.65 -11.15 -18.50
N ILE A 41 -4.03 -11.37 -17.36
CA ILE A 41 -3.63 -10.29 -16.48
C ILE A 41 -2.37 -9.71 -17.09
N GLY A 42 -2.49 -8.44 -17.50
CA GLY A 42 -1.42 -7.48 -17.66
C GLY A 42 -0.17 -8.01 -18.36
N GLU A 43 -0.08 -7.79 -19.65
CA GLU A 43 1.19 -7.69 -20.34
C GLU A 43 2.12 -6.81 -19.51
N THR A 44 3.15 -7.43 -18.91
CA THR A 44 4.37 -6.71 -18.61
C THR A 44 4.79 -6.09 -19.93
N ALA A 45 4.62 -4.78 -20.05
CA ALA A 45 5.10 -4.02 -21.19
C ALA A 45 6.62 -4.22 -21.29
N ARG A 46 7.05 -5.30 -21.95
CA ARG A 46 8.33 -5.28 -22.61
C ARG A 46 8.22 -4.19 -23.66
N CYS A 47 8.93 -3.13 -23.39
CA CYS A 47 9.18 -2.05 -24.33
C CYS A 47 9.67 -2.70 -25.64
N ARG A 48 8.75 -3.03 -26.55
CA ARG A 48 9.06 -3.13 -27.98
C ARG A 48 9.30 -1.69 -28.38
N THR A 49 10.55 -1.39 -28.64
CA THR A 49 10.94 -0.22 -29.44
C THR A 49 10.37 -0.37 -30.83
N GLU A 50 9.08 -0.22 -30.97
CA GLU A 50 8.52 0.26 -32.23
C GLU A 50 8.80 1.77 -32.21
N LYS A 51 9.69 2.19 -33.09
CA LYS A 51 9.80 3.57 -33.53
C LYS A 51 8.48 3.97 -34.19
N LYS A 52 7.44 4.20 -33.41
CA LYS A 52 6.39 5.14 -33.75
C LYS A 52 6.97 6.50 -33.46
N GLY A 53 6.98 7.34 -34.52
CA GLY A 53 7.58 8.65 -34.52
C GLY A 53 7.26 9.40 -33.24
N GLU A 54 8.27 10.04 -32.68
CA GLU A 54 8.12 11.12 -31.72
C GLU A 54 7.23 12.17 -32.42
N GLU A 55 5.92 12.09 -32.24
CA GLU A 55 5.08 13.25 -32.34
C GLU A 55 5.54 14.18 -31.23
N THR A 56 6.55 14.96 -31.52
CA THR A 56 6.87 16.18 -30.79
C THR A 56 5.58 17.00 -30.84
N MET A 57 4.80 16.94 -29.74
CA MET A 57 3.76 17.94 -29.51
C MET A 57 4.45 19.30 -29.56
N ASN A 58 4.25 19.97 -30.67
CA ASN A 58 4.80 21.29 -30.94
C ASN A 58 3.95 22.29 -30.14
N ILE A 59 4.17 22.31 -28.78
CA ILE A 59 3.62 23.33 -27.91
C ILE A 59 4.36 24.62 -28.25
N LYS A 60 3.91 25.31 -29.31
CA LYS A 60 4.29 26.69 -29.62
C LYS A 60 3.60 27.59 -28.58
N GLY A 61 4.19 27.71 -27.41
CA GLY A 61 3.81 28.59 -26.33
C GLY A 61 4.88 28.48 -25.24
N ASN A 62 5.05 29.52 -24.44
CA ASN A 62 5.94 29.46 -23.27
C ASN A 62 5.53 28.28 -22.41
N ARG A 63 6.46 27.33 -22.15
CA ARG A 63 6.23 26.25 -21.23
C ARG A 63 5.98 26.82 -19.84
N LEU A 64 5.08 26.20 -19.08
CA LEU A 64 4.81 26.61 -17.71
C LEU A 64 6.05 26.42 -16.83
N CYS A 65 6.26 27.35 -15.90
CA CYS A 65 7.35 27.30 -14.96
C CYS A 65 7.03 26.33 -13.81
N ALA A 66 7.91 25.34 -13.56
CA ALA A 66 7.73 24.35 -12.52
C ALA A 66 8.86 24.37 -11.48
N ALA A 67 8.55 23.99 -10.24
CA ALA A 67 9.53 23.82 -9.18
C ALA A 67 9.28 22.52 -8.41
N TYR A 68 10.36 21.93 -7.88
CA TYR A 68 10.29 20.88 -6.88
C TYR A 68 10.36 21.50 -5.49
N VAL A 69 9.45 21.10 -4.60
CA VAL A 69 9.39 21.59 -3.22
C VAL A 69 9.37 20.46 -2.21
N ASN A 70 10.22 20.53 -1.19
CA ASN A 70 10.29 19.52 -0.13
C ASN A 70 11.14 20.01 1.04
N ASP A 71 10.64 19.93 2.28
CA ASP A 71 11.41 20.32 3.48
C ASP A 71 12.58 19.36 3.78
N GLY A 72 12.52 18.10 3.28
CA GLY A 72 13.65 17.15 3.27
C GLY A 72 14.64 17.37 2.10
N GLY A 73 14.44 18.40 1.28
CA GLY A 73 15.32 18.77 0.18
C GLY A 73 15.40 17.73 -0.94
N GLU A 74 16.55 17.68 -1.60
CA GLU A 74 16.80 16.82 -2.77
C GLU A 74 16.58 15.33 -2.48
N ALA A 75 16.95 14.85 -1.30
CA ALA A 75 16.77 13.45 -0.91
C ALA A 75 15.29 13.05 -0.84
N GLY A 76 14.43 13.94 -0.34
CA GLY A 76 12.98 13.73 -0.31
C GLY A 76 12.40 13.56 -1.71
N ILE A 77 12.76 14.45 -2.63
CA ILE A 77 12.28 14.39 -4.01
C ILE A 77 12.81 13.15 -4.76
N ARG A 78 14.09 12.82 -4.65
CA ARG A 78 14.69 11.65 -5.32
C ARG A 78 14.10 10.32 -4.89
N ARG A 79 13.52 10.27 -3.71
CA ARG A 79 12.81 9.07 -3.23
C ARG A 79 11.62 8.70 -4.12
N VAL A 80 11.00 9.68 -4.79
CA VAL A 80 9.76 9.50 -5.57
C VAL A 80 9.94 9.84 -7.04
N TYR A 81 10.66 10.91 -7.33
CA TYR A 81 10.94 11.37 -8.69
C TYR A 81 12.37 11.00 -9.07
N ASP A 82 12.53 9.85 -9.73
CA ASP A 82 13.83 9.39 -10.23
C ASP A 82 14.36 10.30 -11.35
N ASP A 83 15.62 10.08 -11.74
CA ASP A 83 16.27 10.90 -12.76
C ASP A 83 15.54 10.84 -14.12
N ALA A 84 14.93 9.71 -14.45
CA ALA A 84 14.17 9.56 -15.69
C ALA A 84 12.87 10.39 -15.66
N THR A 85 12.13 10.34 -14.55
CA THR A 85 10.92 11.15 -14.34
C THR A 85 11.26 12.64 -14.33
N ARG A 86 12.31 13.05 -13.64
CA ARG A 86 12.77 14.45 -13.60
C ARG A 86 13.22 14.96 -14.95
N ALA A 87 13.95 14.16 -15.74
CA ALA A 87 14.31 14.54 -17.10
C ALA A 87 13.07 14.74 -18.00
N GLN A 88 12.03 13.95 -17.82
CA GLN A 88 10.77 14.11 -18.55
C GLN A 88 10.00 15.35 -18.06
N THR A 89 10.00 15.65 -16.75
CA THR A 89 9.44 16.91 -16.22
C THR A 89 10.09 18.11 -16.87
N GLY A 90 11.44 18.14 -16.98
CA GLY A 90 12.19 19.21 -17.63
C GLY A 90 11.94 19.34 -19.15
N ARG A 91 11.37 18.30 -19.81
CA ARG A 91 10.90 18.40 -21.20
C ARG A 91 9.52 19.04 -21.32
N LEU A 92 8.68 18.91 -20.30
CA LEU A 92 7.30 19.43 -20.28
C LEU A 92 7.24 20.86 -19.73
N PHE A 93 8.09 21.19 -18.78
CA PHE A 93 8.08 22.45 -18.03
C PHE A 93 9.43 23.15 -18.08
N ASP A 94 9.43 24.47 -17.92
CA ASP A 94 10.63 25.23 -17.62
C ASP A 94 10.88 25.15 -16.11
N SER A 95 11.82 24.30 -15.70
CA SER A 95 12.05 24.01 -14.29
C SER A 95 12.97 25.01 -13.63
N ILE A 96 12.57 25.55 -12.49
CA ILE A 96 13.46 26.31 -11.60
C ILE A 96 14.46 25.30 -11.01
N PRO A 97 15.78 25.51 -11.17
CA PRO A 97 16.78 24.58 -10.68
C PRO A 97 16.79 24.48 -9.15
N GLY A 98 16.81 23.25 -8.61
CA GLY A 98 16.87 22.97 -7.17
C GLY A 98 15.59 22.38 -6.61
N VAL A 99 15.62 22.18 -5.30
CA VAL A 99 14.46 21.76 -4.48
C VAL A 99 14.31 22.79 -3.36
N PHE A 100 13.12 23.30 -3.17
CA PHE A 100 12.85 24.44 -2.31
C PHE A 100 12.11 24.01 -1.04
N THR A 101 12.58 24.47 0.11
CA THR A 101 11.97 24.28 1.43
C THR A 101 10.91 25.34 1.71
N ALA A 102 10.17 25.20 2.81
CA ALA A 102 9.24 26.23 3.28
C ALA A 102 9.91 27.60 3.47
N GLU A 103 11.17 27.62 3.91
CA GLU A 103 11.94 28.86 4.09
C GLU A 103 12.27 29.50 2.74
N ASP A 104 12.73 28.71 1.78
CA ASP A 104 13.01 29.18 0.41
C ASP A 104 11.76 29.74 -0.27
N ILE A 105 10.62 29.10 -0.06
CA ILE A 105 9.32 29.55 -0.58
C ILE A 105 8.96 30.92 0.00
N ARG A 106 9.04 31.08 1.34
CA ARG A 106 8.78 32.36 2.01
C ARG A 106 9.77 33.46 1.57
N ALA A 107 10.98 33.06 1.20
CA ALA A 107 11.98 34.00 0.63
C ALA A 107 11.71 34.37 -0.85
N GLY A 108 10.61 33.86 -1.44
CA GLY A 108 10.19 34.22 -2.80
C GLY A 108 10.97 33.53 -3.92
N LYS A 109 11.75 32.47 -3.63
CA LYS A 109 12.60 31.79 -4.63
C LYS A 109 11.81 31.04 -5.72
N ILE A 110 10.49 30.80 -5.52
CA ILE A 110 9.61 30.14 -6.49
C ILE A 110 8.49 31.06 -7.00
N ARG A 111 8.69 32.40 -6.94
CA ARG A 111 7.65 33.37 -7.26
C ARG A 111 7.04 33.22 -8.67
N ASP A 112 7.82 32.68 -9.60
CA ASP A 112 7.40 32.46 -10.98
C ASP A 112 6.82 31.05 -11.23
N ALA A 113 6.83 30.17 -10.24
CA ALA A 113 6.32 28.82 -10.42
C ALA A 113 4.80 28.81 -10.61
N GLN A 114 4.36 28.12 -11.65
CA GLN A 114 2.96 27.85 -11.95
C GLN A 114 2.58 26.41 -11.55
N VAL A 115 3.59 25.53 -11.47
CA VAL A 115 3.42 24.11 -11.15
C VAL A 115 4.42 23.68 -10.08
N LEU A 116 3.93 22.93 -9.08
CA LEU A 116 4.80 22.32 -8.09
C LEU A 116 4.75 20.79 -8.17
N PHE A 117 5.90 20.17 -8.02
CA PHE A 117 6.05 18.74 -7.79
C PHE A 117 6.57 18.52 -6.37
N SER A 118 5.91 17.66 -5.60
CA SER A 118 6.30 17.35 -4.22
C SER A 118 5.97 15.91 -3.85
N THR A 119 6.34 15.52 -2.64
CA THR A 119 6.06 14.23 -2.03
C THR A 119 6.02 14.38 -0.49
N TRP A 120 6.21 13.30 0.28
CA TRP A 120 6.36 13.40 1.74
C TRP A 120 7.38 14.46 2.11
N GLY A 121 7.00 15.36 3.00
CA GLY A 121 7.77 16.57 3.31
C GLY A 121 7.33 17.79 2.48
N MET A 122 6.11 17.77 1.93
CA MET A 122 5.49 18.96 1.31
C MET A 122 5.45 20.09 2.33
N PRO A 123 6.00 21.29 2.00
CA PRO A 123 5.93 22.44 2.86
C PRO A 123 4.51 22.84 3.25
N VAL A 124 4.32 23.21 4.51
CA VAL A 124 3.03 23.65 5.05
C VAL A 124 3.06 25.16 5.20
N LEU A 125 2.22 25.86 4.43
CA LEU A 125 2.06 27.30 4.47
C LEU A 125 0.58 27.66 4.54
N THR A 126 0.28 28.87 5.04
CA THR A 126 -1.08 29.42 4.99
C THR A 126 -1.45 29.84 3.58
N ARG A 127 -2.73 30.07 3.35
CA ARG A 127 -3.23 30.57 2.06
C ARG A 127 -2.57 31.87 1.65
N GLU A 128 -2.42 32.81 2.60
CA GLU A 128 -1.79 34.12 2.38
C GLU A 128 -0.31 33.96 2.03
N GLN A 129 0.41 33.05 2.71
CA GLN A 129 1.80 32.75 2.43
C GLN A 129 1.98 32.17 1.02
N TRP A 130 1.09 31.26 0.59
CA TRP A 130 1.11 30.73 -0.78
C TRP A 130 0.83 31.82 -1.81
N ALA A 131 -0.18 32.66 -1.57
CA ALA A 131 -0.54 33.75 -2.48
C ALA A 131 0.57 34.80 -2.65
N ASP A 132 1.34 35.07 -1.60
CA ASP A 132 2.46 35.99 -1.65
C ASP A 132 3.71 35.35 -2.30
N ALA A 133 4.06 34.12 -1.89
CA ALA A 133 5.29 33.47 -2.31
C ALA A 133 5.25 32.86 -3.71
N ALA A 134 4.08 32.42 -4.16
CA ALA A 134 3.87 31.81 -5.48
C ALA A 134 2.56 32.28 -6.13
N PRO A 135 2.44 33.59 -6.46
CA PRO A 135 1.19 34.22 -6.94
C PRO A 135 0.69 33.67 -8.29
N LYS A 136 1.53 32.93 -9.02
CA LYS A 136 1.20 32.35 -10.33
C LYS A 136 0.85 30.85 -10.22
N LEU A 137 0.81 30.28 -9.00
CA LEU A 137 0.64 28.84 -8.80
C LEU A 137 -0.75 28.38 -9.23
N GLU A 138 -0.81 27.41 -10.13
CA GLU A 138 -2.02 26.83 -10.70
C GLU A 138 -2.25 25.37 -10.25
N ALA A 139 -1.16 24.59 -10.09
CA ALA A 139 -1.28 23.17 -9.83
C ALA A 139 -0.15 22.61 -8.95
N VAL A 140 -0.49 21.63 -8.10
CA VAL A 140 0.44 20.83 -7.30
C VAL A 140 0.27 19.35 -7.62
N PHE A 141 1.35 18.68 -8.04
CA PHE A 141 1.41 17.24 -8.29
C PHE A 141 2.16 16.57 -7.13
N TYR A 142 1.39 15.97 -6.22
CA TYR A 142 1.90 15.37 -4.99
C TYR A 142 2.11 13.86 -5.15
N GLY A 143 3.37 13.44 -5.26
CA GLY A 143 3.79 12.04 -5.42
C GLY A 143 3.75 11.24 -4.11
N ALA A 144 2.66 11.34 -3.35
CA ALA A 144 2.40 10.52 -2.17
C ALA A 144 0.88 10.38 -1.93
N GLY A 145 0.46 9.84 -0.78
CA GLY A 145 -0.94 9.54 -0.52
C GLY A 145 -1.72 10.71 0.08
N SER A 146 -1.70 10.84 1.42
CA SER A 146 -2.53 11.81 2.14
C SER A 146 -2.09 13.24 1.92
N VAL A 147 -3.05 14.11 1.59
CA VAL A 147 -2.86 15.55 1.36
C VAL A 147 -3.43 16.42 2.47
N ARG A 148 -4.05 15.82 3.50
CA ARG A 148 -4.81 16.55 4.52
C ARG A 148 -4.04 17.66 5.23
N TYR A 149 -2.74 17.46 5.43
CA TYR A 149 -1.94 18.36 6.25
C TYR A 149 -1.52 19.66 5.52
N PHE A 150 -1.70 19.74 4.18
CA PHE A 150 -1.26 20.90 3.40
C PHE A 150 -2.25 21.38 2.33
N ALA A 151 -3.23 20.56 1.91
CA ALA A 151 -3.99 20.84 0.69
C ALA A 151 -5.06 21.91 0.84
N GLU A 152 -5.65 22.07 2.03
CA GLU A 152 -6.76 23.00 2.24
C GLU A 152 -6.40 24.45 1.87
N PRO A 153 -5.25 25.04 2.32
CA PRO A 153 -4.88 26.40 1.94
C PRO A 153 -4.66 26.59 0.43
N LEU A 154 -4.23 25.55 -0.28
CA LEU A 154 -4.04 25.56 -1.72
C LEU A 154 -5.38 25.51 -2.46
N LEU A 155 -6.24 24.55 -2.11
CA LEU A 155 -7.56 24.39 -2.71
C LEU A 155 -8.43 25.63 -2.51
N SER A 156 -8.51 26.15 -1.28
CA SER A 156 -9.25 27.38 -0.97
C SER A 156 -8.66 28.64 -1.67
N GLY A 157 -7.38 28.57 -2.05
CA GLY A 157 -6.70 29.57 -2.88
C GLY A 157 -6.94 29.41 -4.39
N GLY A 158 -7.67 28.38 -4.83
CA GLY A 158 -7.96 28.09 -6.23
C GLY A 158 -6.84 27.27 -6.93
N VAL A 159 -5.85 26.79 -6.20
CA VAL A 159 -4.79 25.92 -6.73
C VAL A 159 -5.29 24.49 -6.81
N ARG A 160 -5.12 23.85 -7.95
CA ARG A 160 -5.50 22.45 -8.14
C ARG A 160 -4.46 21.53 -7.49
N VAL A 161 -4.93 20.51 -6.79
CA VAL A 161 -4.07 19.53 -6.10
C VAL A 161 -4.32 18.14 -6.68
N PHE A 162 -3.26 17.47 -7.07
CA PHE A 162 -3.26 16.09 -7.55
C PHE A 162 -2.45 15.22 -6.60
N SER A 163 -2.91 14.01 -6.33
CA SER A 163 -2.22 13.11 -5.38
C SER A 163 -2.13 11.69 -5.92
N ALA A 164 -0.99 11.05 -5.68
CA ALA A 164 -0.73 9.66 -6.06
C ALA A 164 -1.32 8.63 -5.07
N TRP A 165 -2.39 8.98 -4.33
CA TRP A 165 -2.98 8.14 -3.29
C TRP A 165 -3.38 6.74 -3.78
N GLN A 166 -3.84 6.62 -5.03
CA GLN A 166 -4.18 5.32 -5.60
C GLN A 166 -2.92 4.48 -5.88
N ALA A 167 -1.84 5.11 -6.37
CA ALA A 167 -0.57 4.43 -6.58
C ALA A 167 0.02 3.92 -5.27
N ASN A 168 -0.05 4.73 -4.20
CA ASN A 168 0.37 4.35 -2.86
C ASN A 168 -0.53 3.28 -2.23
N GLY A 169 -1.80 3.22 -2.60
CA GLY A 169 -2.75 2.22 -2.13
C GLY A 169 -2.51 0.81 -2.67
N ILE A 170 -1.79 0.67 -3.79
CA ILE A 170 -1.47 -0.64 -4.38
C ILE A 170 -0.65 -1.51 -3.40
N PRO A 171 0.54 -1.08 -2.92
CA PRO A 171 1.32 -1.88 -1.98
C PRO A 171 0.60 -2.09 -0.65
N VAL A 172 -0.18 -1.12 -0.15
CA VAL A 172 -0.99 -1.31 1.06
C VAL A 172 -1.97 -2.45 0.89
N THR A 173 -2.63 -2.53 -0.27
CA THR A 173 -3.52 -3.64 -0.61
C THR A 173 -2.76 -4.97 -0.65
N GLU A 174 -1.59 -5.01 -1.27
CA GLU A 174 -0.75 -6.20 -1.39
C GLU A 174 -0.22 -6.67 -0.04
N PHE A 175 0.28 -5.75 0.76
CA PHE A 175 0.74 -6.02 2.13
C PHE A 175 -0.40 -6.59 3.00
N THR A 176 -1.57 -5.94 2.98
CA THR A 176 -2.72 -6.37 3.77
C THR A 176 -3.22 -7.76 3.35
N VAL A 177 -3.33 -8.03 2.05
CA VAL A 177 -3.71 -9.37 1.56
C VAL A 177 -2.72 -10.42 2.04
N ALA A 178 -1.41 -10.15 1.97
CA ALA A 178 -0.39 -11.08 2.46
C ALA A 178 -0.57 -11.36 3.97
N GLN A 179 -0.81 -10.33 4.79
CA GLN A 179 -1.06 -10.48 6.22
C GLN A 179 -2.32 -11.33 6.50
N ILE A 180 -3.41 -11.09 5.77
CA ILE A 180 -4.66 -11.87 5.91
C ILE A 180 -4.42 -13.34 5.56
N ILE A 181 -3.73 -13.63 4.47
CA ILE A 181 -3.42 -15.00 4.03
C ILE A 181 -2.57 -15.75 5.06
N LEU A 182 -1.59 -15.07 5.67
CA LEU A 182 -0.79 -15.62 6.76
C LEU A 182 -1.61 -15.81 8.05
N ALA A 183 -2.44 -14.83 8.41
CA ALA A 183 -3.30 -14.89 9.60
C ALA A 183 -4.26 -16.08 9.55
N ASN A 184 -4.93 -16.29 8.41
CA ASN A 184 -5.86 -17.41 8.21
C ASN A 184 -5.18 -18.81 8.30
N LYS A 185 -3.84 -18.85 8.20
CA LYS A 185 -3.04 -20.07 8.41
C LYS A 185 -2.55 -20.22 9.85
N GLY A 186 -2.86 -19.28 10.75
CA GLY A 186 -2.32 -19.25 12.10
C GLY A 186 -0.80 -19.00 12.15
N PHE A 187 -0.25 -18.35 11.13
CA PHE A 187 1.20 -18.18 10.95
C PHE A 187 1.88 -17.54 12.17
N TYR A 188 1.32 -16.45 12.68
CA TYR A 188 1.96 -15.66 13.74
C TYR A 188 2.11 -16.44 15.04
N GLY A 189 1.03 -17.09 15.50
CA GLY A 189 1.06 -17.92 16.69
C GLY A 189 1.90 -19.18 16.51
N ALA A 190 1.80 -19.85 15.37
CA ALA A 190 2.59 -21.04 15.08
C ALA A 190 4.09 -20.72 15.00
N ALA A 191 4.49 -19.63 14.32
CA ALA A 191 5.88 -19.20 14.24
C ALA A 191 6.46 -18.88 15.61
N ARG A 192 5.72 -18.12 16.43
CA ARG A 192 6.09 -17.79 17.81
C ARG A 192 6.31 -19.05 18.68
N LEU A 193 5.42 -20.02 18.59
CA LEU A 193 5.58 -21.28 19.31
C LEU A 193 6.81 -22.05 18.83
N CYS A 194 6.97 -22.25 17.53
CA CYS A 194 8.10 -22.98 16.95
C CYS A 194 9.47 -22.36 17.27
N SER A 195 9.54 -21.05 17.49
CA SER A 195 10.81 -20.36 17.73
C SER A 195 11.35 -20.55 19.15
N ARG A 196 10.54 -21.05 20.11
CA ARG A 196 10.92 -21.19 21.52
C ARG A 196 11.73 -22.45 21.80
N SER A 197 11.27 -23.61 21.32
CA SER A 197 11.98 -24.88 21.49
C SER A 197 11.49 -25.94 20.51
N ARG A 198 12.27 -27.06 20.38
CA ARG A 198 11.84 -28.23 19.63
C ARG A 198 10.57 -28.90 20.26
N ALA A 199 10.44 -28.84 21.56
CA ALA A 199 9.28 -29.39 22.26
C ALA A 199 7.99 -28.64 21.93
N ASP A 200 8.07 -27.33 21.67
CA ASP A 200 6.94 -26.48 21.34
C ASP A 200 6.41 -26.70 19.91
N ARG A 201 7.15 -27.41 19.06
CA ARG A 201 6.69 -27.76 17.72
C ARG A 201 5.35 -28.51 17.75
N GLN A 202 5.14 -29.42 18.70
CA GLN A 202 3.87 -30.12 18.82
C GLN A 202 2.73 -29.19 19.25
N ALA A 203 3.03 -28.18 20.08
CA ALA A 203 2.07 -27.14 20.44
C ALA A 203 1.70 -26.30 19.22
N ALA A 204 2.70 -25.90 18.42
CA ALA A 204 2.50 -25.17 17.16
C ALA A 204 1.68 -26.00 16.16
N GLU A 205 1.91 -27.32 16.09
CA GLU A 205 1.13 -28.23 15.21
C GLU A 205 -0.33 -28.33 15.65
N ARG A 206 -0.60 -28.40 16.95
CA ARG A 206 -1.98 -28.34 17.47
C ARG A 206 -2.62 -26.99 17.18
N TYR A 207 -1.89 -25.90 17.37
CA TYR A 207 -2.37 -24.54 17.16
C TYR A 207 -2.80 -24.33 15.71
N PHE A 208 -1.92 -24.54 14.71
CA PHE A 208 -2.29 -24.29 13.31
C PHE A 208 -3.40 -25.21 12.79
N ARG A 209 -3.56 -26.41 13.33
CA ARG A 209 -4.66 -27.32 12.96
C ARG A 209 -6.05 -26.81 13.38
N SER A 210 -6.13 -25.80 14.25
CA SER A 210 -7.41 -25.14 14.60
C SER A 210 -7.86 -24.14 13.53
N PHE A 211 -7.01 -23.80 12.56
CA PHE A 211 -7.33 -22.86 11.51
C PHE A 211 -7.90 -23.57 10.27
N ARG A 212 -8.88 -22.93 9.62
CA ARG A 212 -9.47 -23.43 8.37
C ARG A 212 -8.58 -23.23 7.15
N GLY A 213 -7.59 -22.32 7.23
CA GLY A 213 -6.76 -21.91 6.11
C GLY A 213 -7.47 -20.90 5.19
N ASN A 214 -7.06 -20.85 3.93
CA ASN A 214 -7.54 -19.86 2.97
C ASN A 214 -8.59 -20.45 1.99
N TYR A 215 -9.55 -21.20 2.51
CA TYR A 215 -10.65 -21.72 1.73
C TYR A 215 -11.96 -21.55 2.50
N ASP A 216 -12.89 -20.80 1.92
CA ASP A 216 -14.21 -20.51 2.51
C ASP A 216 -14.13 -20.00 3.97
N THR A 217 -13.07 -19.23 4.25
CA THR A 217 -12.85 -18.65 5.59
C THR A 217 -13.38 -17.23 5.61
N PRO A 218 -14.22 -16.87 6.59
CA PRO A 218 -14.71 -15.52 6.77
C PRO A 218 -13.58 -14.54 7.11
N VAL A 219 -13.50 -13.44 6.38
CA VAL A 219 -12.59 -12.31 6.62
C VAL A 219 -13.39 -11.05 6.75
N GLY A 220 -13.11 -10.24 7.78
CA GLY A 220 -13.77 -8.98 8.03
C GLY A 220 -12.95 -7.79 7.53
N LEU A 221 -13.59 -6.85 6.85
CA LEU A 221 -13.00 -5.57 6.45
C LEU A 221 -13.80 -4.43 7.05
N ILE A 222 -13.13 -3.51 7.73
CA ILE A 222 -13.72 -2.28 8.25
C ILE A 222 -13.28 -1.14 7.36
N GLY A 223 -14.21 -0.64 6.53
CA GLY A 223 -13.98 0.36 5.47
C GLY A 223 -13.76 -0.27 4.09
N LEU A 224 -14.53 0.19 3.09
CA LEU A 224 -14.47 -0.22 1.67
C LEU A 224 -14.04 0.94 0.75
N GLY A 225 -13.23 1.85 1.26
CA GLY A 225 -12.55 2.86 0.45
C GLY A 225 -11.63 2.21 -0.59
N ALA A 226 -10.73 2.98 -1.19
CA ALA A 226 -9.85 2.48 -2.26
C ALA A 226 -9.06 1.23 -1.87
N ILE A 227 -8.49 1.21 -0.67
CA ILE A 227 -7.68 0.10 -0.16
C ILE A 227 -8.56 -1.09 0.20
N GLY A 228 -9.58 -0.89 1.06
CA GLY A 228 -10.48 -1.97 1.47
C GLY A 228 -11.20 -2.65 0.30
N ALA A 229 -11.65 -1.87 -0.70
CA ALA A 229 -12.22 -2.43 -1.92
C ALA A 229 -11.16 -3.17 -2.78
N GLY A 230 -9.91 -2.72 -2.78
CA GLY A 230 -8.79 -3.41 -3.42
C GLY A 230 -8.50 -4.76 -2.77
N VAL A 231 -8.46 -4.78 -1.44
CA VAL A 231 -8.30 -6.00 -0.63
C VAL A 231 -9.47 -6.95 -0.88
N ALA A 232 -10.71 -6.47 -0.79
CA ALA A 232 -11.92 -7.26 -1.01
C ALA A 232 -11.89 -7.97 -2.37
N ARG A 233 -11.59 -7.23 -3.46
CA ARG A 233 -11.51 -7.84 -4.80
C ARG A 233 -10.51 -8.98 -4.86
N ARG A 234 -9.30 -8.80 -4.32
CA ARG A 234 -8.28 -9.85 -4.35
C ARG A 234 -8.68 -11.06 -3.49
N LEU A 235 -9.24 -10.84 -2.30
CA LEU A 235 -9.69 -11.92 -1.43
C LEU A 235 -10.80 -12.75 -2.07
N VAL A 236 -11.76 -12.10 -2.73
CA VAL A 236 -12.89 -12.76 -3.40
C VAL A 236 -12.44 -13.43 -4.71
N GLN A 237 -11.72 -12.72 -5.57
CA GLN A 237 -11.42 -13.20 -6.93
C GLN A 237 -10.26 -14.19 -6.98
N ASP A 238 -9.17 -13.90 -6.24
CA ASP A 238 -7.95 -14.70 -6.31
C ASP A 238 -7.96 -15.87 -5.31
N TYR A 239 -8.57 -15.65 -4.13
CA TYR A 239 -8.55 -16.62 -3.03
C TYR A 239 -9.92 -17.27 -2.73
N ARG A 240 -11.01 -16.74 -3.29
CA ARG A 240 -12.38 -17.23 -3.06
C ARG A 240 -12.77 -17.26 -1.58
N LEU A 241 -12.33 -16.26 -0.82
CA LEU A 241 -12.69 -16.09 0.57
C LEU A 241 -14.07 -15.45 0.70
N THR A 242 -14.78 -15.77 1.77
CA THR A 242 -16.02 -15.08 2.14
C THR A 242 -15.66 -13.77 2.86
N VAL A 243 -15.98 -12.63 2.25
CA VAL A 243 -15.62 -11.32 2.80
C VAL A 243 -16.86 -10.65 3.39
N TYR A 244 -16.81 -10.36 4.69
CA TYR A 244 -17.73 -9.48 5.41
C TYR A 244 -17.14 -8.08 5.45
N ALA A 245 -17.96 -7.07 5.27
CA ALA A 245 -17.44 -5.71 5.25
C ALA A 245 -18.41 -4.72 5.92
N TYR A 246 -17.85 -3.76 6.63
CA TYR A 246 -18.54 -2.59 7.15
C TYR A 246 -18.06 -1.34 6.45
N ASP A 247 -18.98 -0.60 5.85
CA ASP A 247 -18.74 0.75 5.36
C ASP A 247 -20.10 1.48 5.28
N PRO A 248 -20.31 2.58 6.03
CA PRO A 248 -21.59 3.26 6.07
C PRO A 248 -21.96 3.96 4.76
N PHE A 249 -21.01 4.09 3.83
CA PHE A 249 -21.23 4.72 2.52
C PHE A 249 -21.33 3.70 1.38
N CYS A 250 -21.14 2.42 1.65
CA CYS A 250 -21.21 1.37 0.64
C CYS A 250 -22.66 0.94 0.40
N THR A 251 -23.14 1.06 -0.84
CA THR A 251 -24.47 0.57 -1.23
C THR A 251 -24.46 -0.95 -1.43
N GLN A 252 -25.64 -1.58 -1.43
CA GLN A 252 -25.79 -3.02 -1.67
C GLN A 252 -25.31 -3.41 -3.08
N GLU A 253 -25.55 -2.55 -4.07
CA GLU A 253 -25.09 -2.76 -5.46
C GLU A 253 -23.56 -2.78 -5.50
N ARG A 254 -22.91 -1.84 -4.79
CA ARG A 254 -21.46 -1.78 -4.70
C ARG A 254 -20.86 -2.97 -3.97
N ALA A 255 -21.50 -3.43 -2.91
CA ALA A 255 -21.12 -4.63 -2.19
C ALA A 255 -21.22 -5.88 -3.09
N ALA A 256 -22.31 -6.01 -3.86
CA ALA A 256 -22.50 -7.09 -4.83
C ALA A 256 -21.43 -7.10 -5.93
N GLU A 257 -21.06 -5.93 -6.47
CA GLU A 257 -19.96 -5.79 -7.45
C GLU A 257 -18.60 -6.25 -6.88
N LEU A 258 -18.36 -5.99 -5.60
CA LEU A 258 -17.15 -6.41 -4.91
C LEU A 258 -17.19 -7.89 -4.48
N GLY A 259 -18.37 -8.51 -4.48
CA GLY A 259 -18.58 -9.85 -4.00
C GLY A 259 -18.49 -9.97 -2.48
N VAL A 260 -18.82 -8.89 -1.73
CA VAL A 260 -18.75 -8.85 -0.27
C VAL A 260 -20.15 -8.84 0.34
N ARG A 261 -20.26 -9.30 1.58
CA ARG A 261 -21.46 -9.20 2.42
C ARG A 261 -21.31 -8.02 3.37
N LEU A 262 -22.24 -7.07 3.32
CA LEU A 262 -22.29 -6.01 4.32
C LEU A 262 -22.77 -6.58 5.67
N ALA A 263 -22.11 -6.16 6.74
CA ALA A 263 -22.39 -6.57 8.11
C ALA A 263 -21.99 -5.46 9.09
N ASP A 264 -22.56 -5.47 10.28
CA ASP A 264 -22.17 -4.58 11.35
C ASP A 264 -20.80 -4.95 11.94
N PRO A 265 -20.06 -4.01 12.53
CA PRO A 265 -18.77 -4.30 13.13
C PRO A 265 -18.83 -5.41 14.17
N GLU A 266 -19.90 -5.49 14.98
CA GLU A 266 -20.11 -6.51 15.98
C GLU A 266 -20.24 -7.92 15.39
N GLU A 267 -20.96 -8.07 14.27
CA GLU A 267 -21.06 -9.33 13.52
C GLU A 267 -19.68 -9.71 12.95
N ILE A 268 -18.96 -8.75 12.38
CA ILE A 268 -17.63 -8.96 11.80
C ILE A 268 -16.65 -9.49 12.85
N PHE A 269 -16.55 -8.82 14.01
CA PHE A 269 -15.62 -9.20 15.06
C PHE A 269 -15.96 -10.54 15.73
N SER A 270 -17.23 -10.92 15.75
CA SER A 270 -17.68 -12.21 16.33
C SER A 270 -17.69 -13.38 15.34
N THR A 271 -17.58 -13.12 14.03
CA THR A 271 -17.69 -14.15 12.98
C THR A 271 -16.36 -14.41 12.27
N CYS A 272 -15.55 -13.35 12.07
CA CYS A 272 -14.35 -13.43 11.26
C CYS A 272 -13.10 -13.72 12.09
N LEU A 273 -12.31 -14.71 11.64
CA LEU A 273 -11.04 -15.04 12.29
C LEU A 273 -9.95 -13.99 12.02
N THR A 274 -10.06 -13.28 10.91
CA THR A 274 -9.17 -12.17 10.57
C THR A 274 -10.02 -10.94 10.26
N VAL A 275 -9.71 -9.82 10.94
CA VAL A 275 -10.37 -8.52 10.74
C VAL A 275 -9.31 -7.48 10.39
N SER A 276 -9.53 -6.71 9.33
CA SER A 276 -8.60 -5.69 8.87
C SER A 276 -9.28 -4.32 8.76
N ASN A 277 -8.62 -3.29 9.33
CA ASN A 277 -9.10 -1.91 9.32
C ASN A 277 -8.56 -1.12 8.11
N HIS A 278 -9.48 -0.46 7.40
CA HIS A 278 -9.21 0.41 6.23
C HIS A 278 -10.04 1.70 6.28
N THR A 279 -10.52 2.09 7.46
CA THR A 279 -11.29 3.32 7.60
C THR A 279 -10.41 4.56 7.44
N ALA A 280 -11.00 5.65 6.94
CA ALA A 280 -10.34 6.94 6.85
C ALA A 280 -10.11 7.53 8.26
N ASN A 281 -9.04 8.31 8.45
CA ASN A 281 -8.77 9.04 9.68
C ASN A 281 -9.56 10.36 9.71
N ILE A 282 -10.80 10.29 10.15
CA ILE A 282 -11.71 11.43 10.30
C ILE A 282 -12.23 11.46 11.74
N PRO A 283 -12.81 12.59 12.20
CA PRO A 283 -13.34 12.69 13.58
C PRO A 283 -14.33 11.56 13.92
N ALA A 284 -15.17 11.15 12.97
CA ALA A 284 -16.19 10.11 13.18
C ALA A 284 -15.62 8.70 13.36
N THR A 285 -14.39 8.44 12.91
CA THR A 285 -13.75 7.11 13.02
C THR A 285 -12.73 7.03 14.15
N ARG A 286 -12.41 8.16 14.81
CA ARG A 286 -11.45 8.18 15.91
C ARG A 286 -11.98 7.36 17.10
N GLY A 287 -11.17 6.37 17.55
CA GLY A 287 -11.51 5.49 18.65
C GLY A 287 -12.71 4.57 18.41
N MET A 288 -13.16 4.42 17.15
CA MET A 288 -14.31 3.56 16.84
C MET A 288 -14.04 2.07 17.12
N LEU A 289 -12.79 1.65 17.02
CA LEU A 289 -12.37 0.28 17.32
C LEU A 289 -11.94 0.22 18.78
N ASN A 290 -12.82 -0.25 19.62
CA ASN A 290 -12.71 -0.21 21.07
C ASN A 290 -12.96 -1.60 21.70
N TYR A 291 -12.96 -1.67 23.02
CA TYR A 291 -13.11 -2.94 23.76
C TYR A 291 -14.42 -3.67 23.46
N ALA A 292 -15.52 -2.97 23.18
CA ALA A 292 -16.79 -3.59 22.84
C ALA A 292 -16.69 -4.47 21.58
N LEU A 293 -15.82 -4.09 20.63
CA LEU A 293 -15.51 -4.87 19.44
C LEU A 293 -14.40 -5.90 19.71
N PHE A 294 -13.28 -5.48 20.30
CA PHE A 294 -12.14 -6.37 20.49
C PHE A 294 -12.44 -7.56 21.43
N SER A 295 -13.31 -7.37 22.45
CA SER A 295 -13.75 -8.47 23.32
C SER A 295 -14.54 -9.57 22.58
N ARG A 296 -15.19 -9.23 21.45
CA ARG A 296 -15.94 -10.18 20.61
C ARG A 296 -15.07 -11.00 19.67
N MET A 297 -13.79 -10.64 19.49
CA MET A 297 -12.89 -11.41 18.64
C MET A 297 -12.87 -12.88 19.05
N LEU A 298 -12.93 -13.76 18.06
CA LEU A 298 -12.82 -15.19 18.28
C LEU A 298 -11.48 -15.55 18.95
N PRO A 299 -11.40 -16.69 19.66
CA PRO A 299 -10.12 -17.26 20.06
C PRO A 299 -9.20 -17.43 18.84
N ASN A 300 -7.93 -17.11 18.99
CA ASN A 300 -6.92 -17.15 17.91
C ASN A 300 -7.17 -16.16 16.74
N ALA A 301 -8.13 -15.24 16.84
CA ALA A 301 -8.37 -14.26 15.79
C ALA A 301 -7.20 -13.27 15.65
N THR A 302 -7.07 -12.72 14.44
CA THR A 302 -6.06 -11.69 14.13
C THR A 302 -6.74 -10.38 13.75
N PHE A 303 -6.36 -9.30 14.43
CA PHE A 303 -6.69 -7.93 14.03
C PHE A 303 -5.52 -7.31 13.27
N ILE A 304 -5.79 -6.67 12.12
CA ILE A 304 -4.78 -6.03 11.26
C ILE A 304 -5.13 -4.55 11.12
N ASN A 305 -4.15 -3.67 11.38
CA ASN A 305 -4.31 -2.24 11.15
C ASN A 305 -3.21 -1.69 10.23
N THR A 306 -3.58 -1.41 8.98
CA THR A 306 -2.78 -0.69 7.97
C THR A 306 -3.41 0.66 7.60
N GLY A 307 -4.40 1.10 8.39
CA GLY A 307 -5.07 2.38 8.25
C GLY A 307 -4.35 3.50 8.99
N ARG A 308 -4.85 3.86 10.17
CA ARG A 308 -4.21 4.80 11.11
C ARG A 308 -4.42 4.29 12.54
N GLY A 309 -3.50 4.65 13.46
CA GLY A 309 -3.60 4.28 14.87
C GLY A 309 -4.82 4.91 15.55
N ALA A 310 -5.14 6.14 15.20
CA ALA A 310 -6.21 6.92 15.83
C ALA A 310 -7.62 6.29 15.78
N GLN A 311 -7.88 5.31 14.92
CA GLN A 311 -9.14 4.57 14.91
C GLN A 311 -9.24 3.54 16.05
N VAL A 312 -8.10 3.14 16.63
CA VAL A 312 -7.99 2.11 17.67
C VAL A 312 -7.86 2.77 19.04
N VAL A 313 -8.63 2.30 20.01
CA VAL A 313 -8.36 2.54 21.42
C VAL A 313 -7.32 1.49 21.86
N GLU A 314 -6.05 1.89 21.87
CA GLU A 314 -4.91 0.95 22.03
C GLU A 314 -4.94 0.21 23.37
N GLU A 315 -5.34 0.88 24.47
CA GLU A 315 -5.51 0.26 25.79
C GLU A 315 -6.56 -0.84 25.77
N ASP A 316 -7.65 -0.66 25.03
CA ASP A 316 -8.73 -1.64 24.85
C ASP A 316 -8.25 -2.85 24.04
N LEU A 317 -7.44 -2.62 23.03
CA LEU A 317 -6.80 -3.70 22.25
C LEU A 317 -5.81 -4.48 23.12
N VAL A 318 -4.95 -3.79 23.87
CA VAL A 318 -4.02 -4.41 24.86
C VAL A 318 -4.78 -5.29 25.84
N ARG A 319 -5.89 -4.79 26.38
CA ARG A 319 -6.74 -5.53 27.31
C ARG A 319 -7.29 -6.81 26.66
N ALA A 320 -7.88 -6.70 25.48
CA ALA A 320 -8.47 -7.84 24.78
C ALA A 320 -7.44 -8.92 24.37
N LEU A 321 -6.21 -8.49 24.04
CA LEU A 321 -5.09 -9.39 23.72
C LEU A 321 -4.50 -10.09 24.96
N ARG A 322 -4.57 -9.47 26.13
CA ARG A 322 -4.17 -10.10 27.41
C ARG A 322 -5.20 -11.09 27.93
N GLU A 323 -6.48 -10.79 27.77
CA GLU A 323 -7.58 -11.67 28.16
C GLU A 323 -7.62 -12.95 27.33
N GLU A 324 -7.28 -12.90 26.06
CA GLU A 324 -7.21 -14.05 25.15
C GLU A 324 -5.86 -14.05 24.41
N PRO A 325 -4.81 -14.68 25.01
CA PRO A 325 -3.45 -14.67 24.44
C PRO A 325 -3.29 -15.36 23.10
N GLY A 326 -4.29 -16.12 22.66
CA GLY A 326 -4.34 -16.69 21.31
C GLY A 326 -4.59 -15.64 20.22
N ARG A 327 -5.24 -14.51 20.56
CA ARG A 327 -5.46 -13.41 19.64
C ARG A 327 -4.14 -12.75 19.25
N THR A 328 -4.05 -12.24 18.03
CA THR A 328 -2.88 -11.54 17.50
C THR A 328 -3.29 -10.17 16.96
N ALA A 329 -2.45 -9.16 17.13
CA ALA A 329 -2.55 -7.89 16.44
C ALA A 329 -1.36 -7.70 15.50
N VAL A 330 -1.63 -7.26 14.26
CA VAL A 330 -0.62 -6.86 13.27
C VAL A 330 -0.83 -5.38 12.98
N LEU A 331 0.06 -4.56 13.49
CA LEU A 331 -0.06 -3.11 13.53
C LEU A 331 1.06 -2.46 12.73
N ASP A 332 0.71 -1.86 11.62
CA ASP A 332 1.65 -1.05 10.83
C ASP A 332 1.63 0.43 11.26
N VAL A 333 0.65 0.80 12.09
CA VAL A 333 0.39 2.16 12.56
C VAL A 333 -0.08 2.17 14.01
N THR A 334 0.27 3.24 14.75
CA THR A 334 -0.11 3.49 16.16
C THR A 334 -0.52 4.96 16.36
N ASP A 335 -1.03 5.33 17.56
CA ASP A 335 -1.36 6.72 17.91
C ASP A 335 -0.97 7.01 19.37
N PRO A 336 0.12 7.78 19.65
CA PRO A 336 0.99 8.43 18.67
C PRO A 336 1.88 7.46 17.89
N GLU A 337 2.41 7.91 16.77
CA GLU A 337 3.34 7.16 15.94
C GLU A 337 4.71 7.85 15.91
N PRO A 338 5.82 7.17 16.35
CA PRO A 338 5.82 5.84 16.98
C PRO A 338 5.15 5.83 18.37
N SER A 339 4.73 4.64 18.84
CA SER A 339 4.27 4.48 20.22
C SER A 339 5.34 4.92 21.20
N PRO A 340 4.96 5.53 22.35
CA PRO A 340 5.92 5.99 23.36
C PRO A 340 6.72 4.81 23.95
N GLU A 341 7.91 5.13 24.46
CA GLU A 341 8.73 4.15 25.15
C GLU A 341 7.98 3.52 26.34
N GLY A 342 8.12 2.21 26.51
CA GLY A 342 7.40 1.46 27.53
C GLY A 342 5.94 1.12 27.17
N HIS A 343 5.47 1.47 25.96
CA HIS A 343 4.15 1.07 25.53
C HIS A 343 4.00 -0.45 25.54
N PRO A 344 2.86 -1.00 26.03
CA PRO A 344 2.67 -2.45 26.16
C PRO A 344 2.91 -3.25 24.87
N PHE A 345 2.64 -2.68 23.70
CA PHE A 345 2.84 -3.35 22.42
C PHE A 345 4.27 -3.85 22.21
N TYR A 346 5.30 -3.15 22.72
CA TYR A 346 6.70 -3.58 22.57
C TYR A 346 7.05 -4.86 23.34
N GLY A 347 6.29 -5.19 24.40
CA GLY A 347 6.53 -6.36 25.22
C GLY A 347 5.53 -7.51 25.03
N MET A 348 4.56 -7.37 24.14
CA MET A 348 3.52 -8.37 23.93
C MET A 348 3.89 -9.33 22.79
N ASP A 349 4.07 -10.62 23.11
CA ASP A 349 4.41 -11.67 22.14
C ASP A 349 3.37 -11.84 21.01
N ASN A 350 2.13 -11.42 21.22
CA ASN A 350 1.03 -11.52 20.25
C ASN A 350 0.73 -10.21 19.52
N VAL A 351 1.67 -9.26 19.56
CA VAL A 351 1.65 -8.04 18.77
C VAL A 351 2.81 -8.03 17.78
N ILE A 352 2.50 -7.82 16.52
CA ILE A 352 3.48 -7.63 15.45
C ILE A 352 3.44 -6.16 15.04
N LEU A 353 4.50 -5.42 15.35
CA LEU A 353 4.64 -4.01 14.97
C LEU A 353 5.53 -3.89 13.74
N THR A 354 5.13 -3.02 12.81
CA THR A 354 5.97 -2.60 11.68
C THR A 354 5.97 -1.06 11.59
N PRO A 355 7.08 -0.44 11.12
CA PRO A 355 7.24 1.01 11.17
C PRO A 355 6.61 1.71 9.96
N HIS A 356 5.29 1.55 9.76
CA HIS A 356 4.50 2.16 8.70
C HIS A 356 5.04 1.86 7.29
N ILE A 357 5.19 0.57 6.98
CA ILE A 357 5.80 0.06 5.74
C ILE A 357 4.80 -0.49 4.72
N ALA A 358 3.52 -0.56 5.06
CA ALA A 358 2.50 -1.11 4.15
C ALA A 358 2.36 -0.29 2.86
N GLY A 359 2.66 1.01 2.90
CA GLY A 359 2.68 1.89 1.73
C GLY A 359 3.89 1.67 0.83
N SER A 360 4.08 2.56 -0.15
CA SER A 360 5.17 2.44 -1.12
C SER A 360 6.54 2.56 -0.49
N VAL A 361 7.42 1.59 -0.80
CA VAL A 361 8.82 1.55 -0.40
C VAL A 361 9.73 1.29 -1.61
N GLY A 362 10.97 1.77 -1.56
CA GLY A 362 11.95 1.54 -2.62
C GLY A 362 11.44 1.95 -4.01
N ALA A 363 11.52 1.03 -4.97
CA ALA A 363 11.11 1.29 -6.36
C ALA A 363 9.60 1.54 -6.55
N GLU A 364 8.76 1.15 -5.59
CA GLU A 364 7.32 1.44 -5.64
C GLU A 364 7.04 2.94 -5.56
N CYS A 365 7.91 3.69 -4.88
CA CYS A 365 7.81 5.15 -4.80
C CYS A 365 7.92 5.81 -6.17
N PHE A 366 8.74 5.28 -7.09
CA PHE A 366 8.88 5.82 -8.45
C PHE A 366 7.60 5.72 -9.26
N ARG A 367 6.75 4.73 -8.98
CA ARG A 367 5.41 4.64 -9.58
C ARG A 367 4.56 5.87 -9.24
N MET A 368 4.65 6.39 -8.02
CA MET A 368 3.91 7.60 -7.62
C MET A 368 4.37 8.82 -8.40
N GLY A 369 5.69 9.02 -8.54
CA GLY A 369 6.25 10.10 -9.34
C GLY A 369 5.85 10.01 -10.82
N ALA A 370 5.93 8.80 -11.40
CA ALA A 370 5.53 8.56 -12.78
C ALA A 370 4.04 8.84 -13.01
N TRP A 371 3.16 8.49 -12.05
CA TRP A 371 1.73 8.78 -12.16
C TRP A 371 1.43 10.27 -12.06
N MET A 372 2.15 11.01 -11.21
CA MET A 372 2.00 12.46 -11.14
C MET A 372 2.50 13.16 -12.40
N LEU A 373 3.55 12.64 -13.02
CA LEU A 373 4.00 13.16 -14.31
C LEU A 373 3.01 12.87 -15.44
N ASP A 374 2.39 11.68 -15.47
CA ASP A 374 1.32 11.36 -16.43
C ASP A 374 0.10 12.26 -16.23
N GLU A 375 -0.29 12.49 -14.97
CA GLU A 375 -1.39 13.40 -14.64
C GLU A 375 -1.10 14.85 -15.05
N ALA A 376 0.15 15.30 -14.87
CA ALA A 376 0.59 16.62 -15.34
C ALA A 376 0.50 16.74 -16.87
N ARG A 377 0.82 15.69 -17.63
CA ARG A 377 0.62 15.65 -19.08
C ARG A 377 -0.86 15.76 -19.45
N ARG A 378 -1.72 14.99 -18.76
CA ARG A 378 -3.17 15.05 -18.98
C ARG A 378 -3.71 16.43 -18.73
N TRP A 379 -3.26 17.06 -17.64
CA TRP A 379 -3.64 18.43 -17.31
C TRP A 379 -3.24 19.42 -18.39
N LEU A 380 -2.00 19.35 -18.88
CA LEU A 380 -1.51 20.20 -19.96
C LEU A 380 -2.24 19.98 -21.30
N SER A 381 -2.66 18.75 -21.56
CA SER A 381 -3.34 18.36 -22.82
C SER A 381 -4.87 18.53 -22.75
N GLY A 382 -5.44 18.92 -21.61
CA GLY A 382 -6.89 18.97 -21.42
C GLY A 382 -7.58 17.60 -21.44
N GLU A 383 -6.82 16.52 -21.23
CA GLU A 383 -7.36 15.17 -21.12
C GLU A 383 -8.11 14.94 -19.80
N PRO A 384 -9.00 13.93 -19.72
CA PRO A 384 -9.67 13.58 -18.47
C PRO A 384 -8.69 13.29 -17.34
N LEU A 385 -8.83 14.00 -16.22
CA LEU A 385 -7.99 13.86 -15.02
C LEU A 385 -8.44 12.68 -14.15
N ARG A 386 -7.50 12.08 -13.43
CA ARG A 386 -7.73 10.84 -12.67
C ARG A 386 -7.48 10.98 -11.17
N TYR A 387 -6.58 11.89 -10.81
CA TYR A 387 -6.02 11.94 -9.46
C TYR A 387 -6.17 13.31 -8.81
N GLU A 388 -7.08 14.13 -9.32
CA GLU A 388 -7.42 15.42 -8.74
C GLU A 388 -8.12 15.25 -7.39
N VAL A 389 -7.69 16.03 -6.42
CA VAL A 389 -8.30 16.11 -5.09
C VAL A 389 -9.20 17.32 -5.03
N THR A 390 -10.44 17.11 -4.58
CA THR A 390 -11.42 18.18 -4.37
C THR A 390 -11.57 18.47 -2.87
N GLU A 391 -12.06 19.66 -2.52
CA GLU A 391 -12.39 20.00 -1.11
C GLU A 391 -13.33 18.98 -0.48
N LYS A 392 -14.33 18.49 -1.24
CA LYS A 392 -15.26 17.45 -0.76
C LYS A 392 -14.52 16.16 -0.38
N MET A 393 -13.47 15.80 -1.10
CA MET A 393 -12.69 14.59 -0.80
C MET A 393 -11.89 14.74 0.49
N LEU A 394 -11.44 15.95 0.86
CA LEU A 394 -10.72 16.16 2.13
C LEU A 394 -11.54 15.76 3.35
N ALA A 395 -12.85 15.80 3.29
CA ALA A 395 -13.72 15.39 4.39
C ALA A 395 -13.67 13.86 4.65
N THR A 396 -13.30 13.06 3.64
CA THR A 396 -13.35 11.59 3.69
C THR A 396 -12.01 10.91 3.35
N MET A 397 -10.99 11.65 2.90
CA MET A 397 -9.64 11.12 2.65
C MET A 397 -8.86 10.97 3.96
N ALA A 398 -8.00 9.94 4.01
CA ALA A 398 -7.06 9.70 5.12
C ALA A 398 -5.80 10.56 4.98
#